data_72c5efbe3e5cb1abb8e1dc9239bef277
#
_entry.id   72c5efbe3e5cb1abb8e1dc9239bef277
#
_cell.length_a   1.000
_cell.length_b   1.000
_cell.length_c   1.000
_cell.angle_alpha   90.00
_cell.angle_beta   90.00
_cell.angle_gamma   90.00
#
_symmetry.space_group_name_H-M   'P 1'
#
loop_
_entity.id
_entity.type
_entity.pdbx_description
1 polymer ?
#
loop_
_entity_poly.entity_id
_entity_poly.type
_entity_poly.pdbx_seq_one_letter_code
_entity_poly.pdbx_strand_id
1 'polypeptide(L)'
;TGEITADGTIASNVLEGTITSVCGIQSLQMGVFGGIIVGLGVAALHNRFHKIVLPNALSFFGGSRFVPIISTLVYMFVGIGMYFAWPVVQNGIYALGGLVTGSGYLGTLIFGIIKRALIPFGLHHVFYMPFWQTAVGGTMEVAGQMVQGGQNIFFAQLADSANIAHFSADATRYFSGEFIFMIFGLPMYRCAKPEKKKQAGGLLLSATLACMMTGITEPLEFSFLFVAPALFAVQVVLAGSAYMIAHILNIAVGLTFSGGFLDLFLFGILQGNCLLYT
;
A
#
# COMPACT_ATOMS: atom_id res chain seq x y z
N THR A 1 -16.11 9.52 -17.28
CA THR A 1 -15.83 8.37 -18.14
C THR A 1 -14.81 8.79 -19.18
N GLY A 2 -13.64 8.14 -19.18
CA GLY A 2 -12.54 8.52 -20.06
C GLY A 2 -12.88 8.25 -21.52
N GLU A 3 -12.92 9.27 -22.31
CA GLU A 3 -12.98 9.15 -23.75
C GLU A 3 -11.56 9.03 -24.29
N ILE A 4 -11.31 7.99 -25.05
CA ILE A 4 -10.10 7.86 -25.86
C ILE A 4 -10.44 8.50 -27.20
N THR A 5 -9.64 9.48 -27.60
CA THR A 5 -9.81 10.13 -28.91
C THR A 5 -9.43 9.16 -30.03
N ALA A 6 -9.87 9.44 -31.26
CA ALA A 6 -9.58 8.61 -32.43
C ALA A 6 -8.06 8.38 -32.66
N ASP A 7 -7.22 9.27 -32.15
CA ASP A 7 -5.75 9.18 -32.22
C ASP A 7 -5.13 8.36 -31.08
N GLY A 8 -5.94 7.71 -30.23
CA GLY A 8 -5.47 6.91 -29.08
C GLY A 8 -4.98 7.73 -27.89
N THR A 9 -5.15 9.05 -27.91
CA THR A 9 -4.81 9.93 -26.79
C THR A 9 -5.97 10.00 -25.80
N ILE A 10 -5.65 10.18 -24.50
CA ILE A 10 -6.65 10.32 -23.44
C ILE A 10 -7.25 11.73 -23.53
N ALA A 11 -8.59 11.83 -23.51
CA ALA A 11 -9.26 13.12 -23.52
C ALA A 11 -8.88 13.96 -22.29
N SER A 12 -8.72 15.26 -22.46
CA SER A 12 -8.24 16.19 -21.42
C SER A 12 -9.20 16.36 -20.22
N ASN A 13 -10.41 15.82 -20.30
CA ASN A 13 -11.42 15.85 -19.23
C ASN A 13 -11.35 14.62 -18.30
N VAL A 14 -10.39 13.71 -18.53
CA VAL A 14 -10.20 12.52 -17.70
C VAL A 14 -9.24 12.85 -16.57
N LEU A 15 -9.62 12.49 -15.35
CA LEU A 15 -8.71 12.61 -14.19
C LEU A 15 -7.41 11.83 -14.45
N GLU A 16 -6.29 12.47 -14.18
CA GLU A 16 -4.97 11.81 -14.28
C GLU A 16 -4.97 10.51 -13.47
N GLY A 17 -4.37 9.45 -14.02
CA GLY A 17 -4.32 8.14 -13.38
C GLY A 17 -5.59 7.29 -13.48
N THR A 18 -6.63 7.73 -14.20
CA THR A 18 -7.83 6.91 -14.43
C THR A 18 -7.58 5.80 -15.45
N ILE A 19 -6.72 6.05 -16.43
CA ILE A 19 -6.41 5.13 -17.51
C ILE A 19 -4.92 4.82 -17.51
N THR A 20 -4.58 3.56 -17.69
CA THR A 20 -3.20 3.09 -17.86
C THR A 20 -3.11 2.13 -19.03
N SER A 21 -1.93 2.03 -19.63
CA SER A 21 -1.68 1.06 -20.68
C SER A 21 -1.20 -0.26 -20.07
N VAL A 22 -1.94 -1.33 -20.31
CA VAL A 22 -1.59 -2.69 -19.89
C VAL A 22 -1.42 -3.53 -21.16
N CYS A 23 -0.20 -4.00 -21.40
CA CYS A 23 0.14 -4.75 -22.63
C CYS A 23 -0.27 -4.02 -23.94
N GLY A 24 -0.15 -2.69 -23.97
CA GLY A 24 -0.54 -1.87 -25.12
C GLY A 24 -2.02 -1.56 -25.23
N ILE A 25 -2.85 -2.05 -24.30
CA ILE A 25 -4.30 -1.79 -24.25
C ILE A 25 -4.60 -0.75 -23.17
N GLN A 26 -5.29 0.33 -23.54
CA GLN A 26 -5.77 1.34 -22.59
C GLN A 26 -6.83 0.71 -21.67
N SER A 27 -6.53 0.65 -20.39
CA SER A 27 -7.33 -0.03 -19.38
C SER A 27 -7.65 0.91 -18.22
N LEU A 28 -8.78 0.66 -17.56
CA LEU A 28 -9.18 1.39 -16.35
C LEU A 28 -8.21 1.06 -15.21
N GLN A 29 -7.57 2.10 -14.66
CA GLN A 29 -6.60 1.96 -13.57
C GLN A 29 -7.34 1.77 -12.24
N MET A 30 -7.51 0.53 -11.84
CA MET A 30 -8.11 0.17 -10.55
C MET A 30 -7.07 -0.27 -9.51
N GLY A 31 -5.82 -0.49 -9.92
CA GLY A 31 -4.74 -0.92 -9.05
C GLY A 31 -5.11 -2.16 -8.21
N VAL A 32 -4.80 -2.11 -6.93
CA VAL A 32 -5.05 -3.19 -5.96
C VAL A 32 -6.54 -3.53 -5.84
N PHE A 33 -7.43 -2.55 -5.96
CA PHE A 33 -8.89 -2.80 -5.87
C PHE A 33 -9.37 -3.73 -6.98
N GLY A 34 -8.85 -3.56 -8.21
CA GLY A 34 -9.12 -4.48 -9.31
C GLY A 34 -8.68 -5.90 -8.99
N GLY A 35 -7.47 -6.06 -8.45
CA GLY A 35 -6.94 -7.34 -8.01
C GLY A 35 -7.80 -8.03 -6.94
N ILE A 36 -8.28 -7.28 -5.94
CA ILE A 36 -9.17 -7.78 -4.89
C ILE A 36 -10.50 -8.24 -5.48
N ILE A 37 -11.14 -7.41 -6.33
CA ILE A 37 -12.42 -7.76 -6.96
C ILE A 37 -12.27 -9.03 -7.79
N VAL A 38 -11.23 -9.12 -8.61
CA VAL A 38 -10.96 -10.31 -9.44
C VAL A 38 -10.67 -11.53 -8.56
N GLY A 39 -9.79 -11.41 -7.57
CA GLY A 39 -9.38 -12.51 -6.70
C GLY A 39 -10.58 -13.10 -5.92
N LEU A 40 -11.36 -12.25 -5.27
CA LEU A 40 -12.53 -12.69 -4.49
C LEU A 40 -13.62 -13.28 -5.39
N GLY A 41 -13.89 -12.67 -6.53
CA GLY A 41 -14.92 -13.15 -7.42
C GLY A 41 -14.52 -14.47 -8.12
N VAL A 42 -13.26 -14.63 -8.55
CA VAL A 42 -12.79 -15.92 -9.09
C VAL A 42 -12.82 -16.99 -8.03
N ALA A 43 -12.46 -16.68 -6.78
CA ALA A 43 -12.59 -17.65 -5.66
C ALA A 43 -14.04 -18.06 -5.43
N ALA A 44 -14.99 -17.12 -5.46
CA ALA A 44 -16.41 -17.42 -5.33
C ALA A 44 -16.92 -18.29 -6.49
N LEU A 45 -16.55 -17.98 -7.74
CA LEU A 45 -16.87 -18.78 -8.91
C LEU A 45 -16.25 -20.18 -8.84
N HIS A 46 -15.00 -20.27 -8.39
CA HIS A 46 -14.33 -21.56 -8.17
C HIS A 46 -15.10 -22.41 -7.16
N ASN A 47 -15.41 -21.86 -6.00
CA ASN A 47 -16.15 -22.57 -4.95
C ASN A 47 -17.52 -23.06 -5.44
N ARG A 48 -18.16 -22.31 -6.34
CA ARG A 48 -19.48 -22.66 -6.88
C ARG A 48 -19.43 -23.68 -8.01
N PHE A 49 -18.43 -23.61 -8.91
CA PHE A 49 -18.43 -24.30 -10.19
C PHE A 49 -17.35 -25.38 -10.37
N HIS A 50 -16.39 -25.53 -9.44
CA HIS A 50 -15.28 -26.49 -9.58
C HIS A 50 -15.70 -27.95 -9.67
N LYS A 51 -16.93 -28.27 -9.23
CA LYS A 51 -17.52 -29.65 -9.28
C LYS A 51 -18.64 -29.81 -10.32
N ILE A 52 -18.77 -28.84 -11.24
CA ILE A 52 -19.86 -28.91 -12.23
C ILE A 52 -19.66 -30.09 -13.16
N VAL A 53 -20.74 -30.85 -13.37
CA VAL A 53 -20.82 -31.95 -14.35
C VAL A 53 -21.56 -31.43 -15.57
N LEU A 54 -20.90 -31.41 -16.71
CA LEU A 54 -21.50 -31.01 -17.99
C LEU A 54 -21.97 -32.22 -18.79
N PRO A 55 -22.91 -32.04 -19.73
CA PRO A 55 -23.33 -33.12 -20.66
C PRO A 55 -22.13 -33.72 -21.40
N ASN A 56 -22.28 -35.01 -21.83
CA ASN A 56 -21.18 -35.78 -22.43
C ASN A 56 -20.45 -35.07 -23.56
N ALA A 57 -21.16 -34.28 -24.38
CA ALA A 57 -20.56 -33.50 -25.47
C ALA A 57 -19.59 -32.40 -24.97
N LEU A 58 -19.74 -31.90 -23.75
CA LEU A 58 -18.97 -30.83 -23.15
C LEU A 58 -18.19 -31.27 -21.89
N SER A 59 -18.15 -32.59 -21.63
CA SER A 59 -17.54 -33.16 -20.43
C SER A 59 -16.07 -32.77 -20.23
N PHE A 60 -15.34 -32.55 -21.32
CA PHE A 60 -13.96 -32.06 -21.29
C PHE A 60 -13.80 -30.72 -20.55
N PHE A 61 -14.80 -29.85 -20.63
CA PHE A 61 -14.79 -28.53 -19.99
C PHE A 61 -15.38 -28.54 -18.57
N GLY A 62 -15.76 -29.73 -18.05
CA GLY A 62 -16.32 -29.88 -16.72
C GLY A 62 -15.29 -29.69 -15.59
N GLY A 63 -15.81 -29.59 -14.36
CA GLY A 63 -14.99 -29.43 -13.16
C GLY A 63 -14.22 -28.13 -13.10
N SER A 64 -12.97 -28.16 -12.65
CA SER A 64 -12.12 -26.98 -12.50
C SER A 64 -11.80 -26.26 -13.83
N ARG A 65 -11.88 -26.97 -14.96
CA ARG A 65 -11.67 -26.39 -16.29
C ARG A 65 -12.79 -25.43 -16.70
N PHE A 66 -13.97 -25.56 -16.11
CA PHE A 66 -15.09 -24.67 -16.35
C PHE A 66 -14.89 -23.29 -15.70
N VAL A 67 -14.15 -23.24 -14.60
CA VAL A 67 -13.96 -21.99 -13.83
C VAL A 67 -13.36 -20.85 -14.66
N PRO A 68 -12.27 -21.03 -15.44
CA PRO A 68 -11.76 -19.97 -16.30
C PRO A 68 -12.82 -19.47 -17.31
N ILE A 69 -13.60 -20.38 -17.90
CA ILE A 69 -14.62 -20.04 -18.90
C ILE A 69 -15.69 -19.14 -18.30
N ILE A 70 -16.28 -19.59 -17.18
CA ILE A 70 -17.32 -18.79 -16.52
C ILE A 70 -16.77 -17.49 -15.95
N SER A 71 -15.51 -17.50 -15.44
CA SER A 71 -14.87 -16.29 -14.96
C SER A 71 -14.73 -15.25 -16.09
N THR A 72 -14.28 -15.65 -17.27
CA THR A 72 -14.17 -14.74 -18.42
C THR A 72 -15.51 -14.11 -18.76
N LEU A 73 -16.59 -14.90 -18.81
CA LEU A 73 -17.92 -14.38 -19.09
C LEU A 73 -18.42 -13.41 -18.02
N VAL A 74 -18.30 -13.80 -16.74
CA VAL A 74 -18.74 -12.97 -15.61
C VAL A 74 -17.94 -11.67 -15.56
N TYR A 75 -16.60 -11.74 -15.73
CA TYR A 75 -15.77 -10.54 -15.65
C TYR A 75 -15.91 -9.61 -16.85
N MET A 76 -16.38 -10.07 -17.98
CA MET A 76 -16.81 -9.19 -19.06
C MET A 76 -17.96 -8.27 -18.59
N PHE A 77 -18.96 -8.80 -17.90
CA PHE A 77 -20.05 -7.99 -17.34
C PHE A 77 -19.61 -7.14 -16.14
N VAL A 78 -18.76 -7.70 -15.25
CA VAL A 78 -18.16 -6.96 -14.15
C VAL A 78 -17.35 -5.77 -14.66
N GLY A 79 -16.56 -5.94 -15.73
CA GLY A 79 -15.80 -4.86 -16.35
C GLY A 79 -16.71 -3.72 -16.86
N ILE A 80 -17.82 -4.07 -17.52
CA ILE A 80 -18.83 -3.09 -17.95
C ILE A 80 -19.43 -2.36 -16.74
N GLY A 81 -19.78 -3.10 -15.68
CA GLY A 81 -20.28 -2.51 -14.44
C GLY A 81 -19.27 -1.58 -13.77
N MET A 82 -18.00 -1.98 -13.72
CA MET A 82 -16.92 -1.17 -13.15
C MET A 82 -16.63 0.10 -13.94
N TYR A 83 -16.84 0.10 -15.23
CA TYR A 83 -16.74 1.31 -16.05
C TYR A 83 -17.64 2.45 -15.51
N PHE A 84 -18.83 2.12 -15.03
CA PHE A 84 -19.75 3.10 -14.43
C PHE A 84 -19.49 3.33 -12.95
N ALA A 85 -19.15 2.28 -12.20
CA ALA A 85 -19.00 2.35 -10.75
C ALA A 85 -17.65 2.94 -10.33
N TRP A 86 -16.56 2.63 -11.05
CA TRP A 86 -15.22 3.01 -10.65
C TRP A 86 -14.98 4.52 -10.57
N PRO A 87 -15.45 5.37 -11.48
CA PRO A 87 -15.26 6.81 -11.36
C PRO A 87 -15.83 7.40 -10.06
N VAL A 88 -16.92 6.85 -9.54
CA VAL A 88 -17.50 7.28 -8.25
C VAL A 88 -16.57 6.93 -7.10
N VAL A 89 -16.06 5.69 -7.10
CA VAL A 89 -15.08 5.22 -6.09
C VAL A 89 -13.80 6.04 -6.18
N GLN A 90 -13.30 6.28 -7.37
CA GLN A 90 -12.08 7.04 -7.61
C GLN A 90 -12.21 8.48 -7.13
N ASN A 91 -13.32 9.16 -7.44
CA ASN A 91 -13.60 10.50 -6.93
C ASN A 91 -13.63 10.54 -5.39
N GLY A 92 -14.20 9.52 -4.76
CA GLY A 92 -14.16 9.38 -3.30
C GLY A 92 -12.74 9.24 -2.75
N ILE A 93 -11.90 8.43 -3.39
CA ILE A 93 -10.48 8.25 -3.02
C ILE A 93 -9.72 9.58 -3.20
N TYR A 94 -9.91 10.30 -4.31
CA TYR A 94 -9.27 11.60 -4.53
C TYR A 94 -9.74 12.65 -3.54
N ALA A 95 -11.03 12.69 -3.18
CA ALA A 95 -11.54 13.61 -2.17
C ALA A 95 -10.92 13.34 -0.80
N LEU A 96 -10.82 12.07 -0.40
CA LEU A 96 -10.14 11.66 0.84
C LEU A 96 -8.64 11.99 0.79
N GLY A 97 -8.00 11.72 -0.34
CA GLY A 97 -6.61 12.09 -0.60
C GLY A 97 -6.40 13.60 -0.48
N GLY A 98 -7.27 14.40 -1.07
CA GLY A 98 -7.24 15.86 -1.02
C GLY A 98 -7.34 16.41 0.42
N LEU A 99 -8.15 15.81 1.28
CA LEU A 99 -8.21 16.15 2.70
C LEU A 99 -6.88 15.89 3.41
N VAL A 100 -6.25 14.75 3.14
CA VAL A 100 -4.96 14.39 3.74
C VAL A 100 -3.84 15.28 3.18
N THR A 101 -3.76 15.45 1.85
CA THR A 101 -2.68 16.21 1.21
C THR A 101 -2.81 17.71 1.44
N GLY A 102 -4.03 18.25 1.46
CA GLY A 102 -4.30 19.66 1.70
C GLY A 102 -4.07 20.12 3.14
N SER A 103 -4.02 19.18 4.11
CA SER A 103 -3.82 19.50 5.53
C SER A 103 -2.34 19.56 5.95
N GLY A 104 -1.38 19.47 5.03
CA GLY A 104 0.05 19.56 5.32
C GLY A 104 0.51 18.55 6.38
N TYR A 105 1.16 19.02 7.45
CA TYR A 105 1.67 18.15 8.53
C TYR A 105 0.58 17.40 9.29
N LEU A 106 -0.60 18.00 9.48
CA LEU A 106 -1.76 17.30 10.07
C LEU A 106 -2.27 16.18 9.18
N GLY A 107 -2.18 16.36 7.87
CA GLY A 107 -2.55 15.31 6.92
C GLY A 107 -1.71 14.05 7.06
N THR A 108 -0.40 14.18 7.22
CA THR A 108 0.49 13.03 7.45
C THR A 108 0.28 12.39 8.82
N LEU A 109 -0.06 13.19 9.85
CA LEU A 109 -0.48 12.66 11.16
C LEU A 109 -1.73 11.79 11.00
N ILE A 110 -2.78 12.32 10.37
CA ILE A 110 -4.05 11.62 10.15
C ILE A 110 -3.83 10.36 9.31
N PHE A 111 -3.03 10.45 8.25
CA PHE A 111 -2.65 9.30 7.43
C PHE A 111 -2.02 8.18 8.26
N GLY A 112 -1.02 8.49 9.09
CA GLY A 112 -0.35 7.52 9.96
C GLY A 112 -1.27 6.89 10.99
N ILE A 113 -2.16 7.70 11.63
CA ILE A 113 -3.17 7.22 12.58
C ILE A 113 -4.11 6.23 11.90
N ILE A 114 -4.71 6.60 10.76
CA ILE A 114 -5.67 5.73 10.05
C ILE A 114 -4.98 4.45 9.57
N LYS A 115 -3.78 4.56 8.97
CA LYS A 115 -3.01 3.41 8.53
C LYS A 115 -2.79 2.41 9.67
N ARG A 116 -2.34 2.85 10.83
CA ARG A 116 -2.10 1.99 11.98
C ARG A 116 -3.38 1.47 12.62
N ALA A 117 -4.43 2.29 12.73
CA ALA A 117 -5.72 1.85 13.26
C ALA A 117 -6.41 0.76 12.40
N LEU A 118 -6.08 0.67 11.11
CA LEU A 118 -6.63 -0.33 10.20
C LEU A 118 -5.87 -1.68 10.21
N ILE A 119 -4.71 -1.77 10.86
CA ILE A 119 -3.93 -3.03 10.95
C ILE A 119 -4.74 -4.19 11.53
N PRO A 120 -5.50 -4.04 12.64
CA PRO A 120 -6.29 -5.15 13.19
C PRO A 120 -7.32 -5.73 12.23
N PHE A 121 -7.79 -4.91 11.30
CA PHE A 121 -8.78 -5.30 10.29
C PHE A 121 -8.14 -5.82 8.99
N GLY A 122 -6.81 -5.76 8.85
CA GLY A 122 -6.09 -6.08 7.62
C GLY A 122 -6.35 -5.11 6.46
N LEU A 123 -7.02 -3.97 6.72
CA LEU A 123 -7.44 -3.00 5.71
C LEU A 123 -6.40 -1.90 5.44
N HIS A 124 -5.31 -1.86 6.21
CA HIS A 124 -4.28 -0.84 6.06
C HIS A 124 -3.63 -0.84 4.67
N HIS A 125 -3.46 -2.02 4.04
CA HIS A 125 -2.96 -2.12 2.66
C HIS A 125 -3.88 -1.41 1.66
N VAL A 126 -5.18 -1.60 1.79
CA VAL A 126 -6.18 -0.95 0.92
C VAL A 126 -6.13 0.58 1.09
N PHE A 127 -5.89 1.05 2.32
CA PHE A 127 -5.86 2.47 2.64
C PHE A 127 -4.61 3.17 2.09
N TYR A 128 -3.40 2.62 2.27
CA TYR A 128 -2.17 3.33 1.88
C TYR A 128 -1.81 3.20 0.39
N MET A 129 -2.28 2.14 -0.29
CA MET A 129 -1.95 1.89 -1.69
C MET A 129 -2.29 3.04 -2.64
N PRO A 130 -3.44 3.73 -2.54
CA PRO A 130 -3.71 4.91 -3.34
C PRO A 130 -2.64 6.01 -3.21
N PHE A 131 -2.13 6.25 -2.00
CA PHE A 131 -1.06 7.25 -1.78
C PHE A 131 0.29 6.80 -2.36
N TRP A 132 0.55 5.51 -2.38
CA TRP A 132 1.80 4.99 -2.90
C TRP A 132 1.83 4.86 -4.41
N GLN A 133 0.69 4.54 -5.05
CA GLN A 133 0.64 4.14 -6.45
C GLN A 133 -0.22 5.01 -7.36
N THR A 134 -0.98 5.97 -6.83
CA THR A 134 -1.84 6.84 -7.64
C THR A 134 -1.52 8.32 -7.44
N ALA A 135 -2.11 9.19 -8.25
CA ALA A 135 -1.97 10.64 -8.15
C ALA A 135 -2.36 11.23 -6.78
N VAL A 136 -3.09 10.49 -5.93
CA VAL A 136 -3.38 10.87 -4.54
C VAL A 136 -2.10 11.08 -3.73
N GLY A 137 -1.06 10.30 -3.97
CA GLY A 137 0.26 10.44 -3.32
C GLY A 137 1.15 11.52 -3.90
N GLY A 138 0.69 12.21 -4.92
CA GLY A 138 1.42 13.24 -5.64
C GLY A 138 1.81 12.82 -7.05
N THR A 139 2.17 13.83 -7.84
CA THR A 139 2.69 13.67 -9.21
C THR A 139 3.99 14.44 -9.33
N MET A 140 4.98 13.87 -10.00
CA MET A 140 6.29 14.49 -10.20
C MET A 140 6.84 14.11 -11.57
N GLU A 141 7.49 15.05 -12.23
CA GLU A 141 8.26 14.78 -13.42
C GLU A 141 9.63 14.18 -13.06
N VAL A 142 9.90 12.97 -13.54
CA VAL A 142 11.19 12.30 -13.36
C VAL A 142 11.67 11.82 -14.73
N ALA A 143 12.89 12.18 -15.11
CA ALA A 143 13.49 11.84 -16.40
C ALA A 143 12.60 12.20 -17.62
N GLY A 144 11.86 13.32 -17.56
CA GLY A 144 10.96 13.77 -18.65
C GLY A 144 9.63 13.02 -18.72
N GLN A 145 9.29 12.20 -17.71
CA GLN A 145 8.01 11.50 -17.62
C GLN A 145 7.25 11.89 -16.35
N MET A 146 5.95 12.13 -16.48
CA MET A 146 5.07 12.36 -15.34
C MET A 146 4.81 11.04 -14.63
N VAL A 147 5.28 10.93 -13.39
CA VAL A 147 5.11 9.74 -12.54
C VAL A 147 4.18 10.07 -11.39
N GLN A 148 3.27 9.14 -11.08
CA GLN A 148 2.23 9.31 -10.07
C GLN A 148 2.40 8.32 -8.92
N GLY A 149 2.15 8.78 -7.70
CA GLY A 149 2.22 7.97 -6.49
C GLY A 149 3.61 7.97 -5.85
N GLY A 150 3.65 8.13 -4.52
CA GLY A 150 4.90 8.32 -3.79
C GLY A 150 5.92 7.22 -4.02
N GLN A 151 5.49 5.95 -4.02
CA GLN A 151 6.39 4.82 -4.23
C GLN A 151 6.87 4.71 -5.69
N ASN A 152 5.99 4.97 -6.66
CA ASN A 152 6.37 4.97 -8.07
C ASN A 152 7.37 6.09 -8.38
N ILE A 153 7.17 7.29 -7.78
CA ILE A 153 8.11 8.41 -7.91
C ILE A 153 9.46 8.00 -7.31
N PHE A 154 9.47 7.39 -6.13
CA PHE A 154 10.70 6.87 -5.51
C PHE A 154 11.42 5.88 -6.43
N PHE A 155 10.73 4.90 -7.01
CA PHE A 155 11.35 3.94 -7.95
C PHE A 155 11.87 4.59 -9.23
N ALA A 156 11.14 5.57 -9.77
CA ALA A 156 11.60 6.32 -10.93
C ALA A 156 12.88 7.12 -10.60
N GLN A 157 12.93 7.78 -9.43
CA GLN A 157 14.11 8.48 -8.95
C GLN A 157 15.29 7.53 -8.69
N LEU A 158 15.02 6.34 -8.16
CA LEU A 158 16.05 5.30 -7.96
C LEU A 158 16.64 4.81 -9.28
N ALA A 159 15.81 4.67 -10.31
CA ALA A 159 16.25 4.28 -11.65
C ALA A 159 17.12 5.37 -12.32
N ASP A 160 16.88 6.64 -12.02
CA ASP A 160 17.64 7.79 -12.51
C ASP A 160 18.64 8.33 -11.47
N SER A 161 19.21 7.46 -10.67
CA SER A 161 20.13 7.80 -9.57
C SER A 161 21.40 8.56 -10.02
N ALA A 162 21.72 8.54 -11.30
CA ALA A 162 22.83 9.31 -11.86
C ALA A 162 22.56 10.84 -11.88
N ASN A 163 21.31 11.26 -12.00
CA ASN A 163 20.87 12.65 -12.08
C ASN A 163 20.21 13.15 -10.80
N ILE A 164 19.84 12.26 -9.89
CA ILE A 164 19.10 12.57 -8.66
C ILE A 164 19.98 12.24 -7.46
N ALA A 165 20.47 13.28 -6.79
CA ALA A 165 21.31 13.13 -5.59
C ALA A 165 20.50 12.72 -4.35
N HIS A 166 19.21 13.13 -4.26
CA HIS A 166 18.35 12.91 -3.10
C HIS A 166 16.93 12.60 -3.50
N PHE A 167 16.26 11.68 -2.77
CA PHE A 167 14.85 11.40 -2.97
C PHE A 167 13.98 12.59 -2.54
N SER A 168 12.84 12.76 -3.20
CA SER A 168 11.89 13.81 -2.84
C SER A 168 11.22 13.52 -1.50
N ALA A 169 11.30 14.44 -0.54
CA ALA A 169 10.58 14.35 0.73
C ALA A 169 9.05 14.35 0.52
N ASP A 170 8.57 15.07 -0.49
CA ASP A 170 7.14 15.08 -0.84
C ASP A 170 6.64 13.72 -1.34
N ALA A 171 7.46 13.00 -2.10
CA ALA A 171 7.12 11.67 -2.55
C ALA A 171 7.16 10.64 -1.41
N THR A 172 8.11 10.76 -0.49
CA THR A 172 8.37 9.78 0.56
C THR A 172 7.58 10.02 1.86
N ARG A 173 6.89 11.15 2.02
CA ARG A 173 6.19 11.57 3.25
C ARG A 173 5.16 10.56 3.78
N TYR A 174 4.59 9.72 2.91
CA TYR A 174 3.59 8.71 3.29
C TYR A 174 4.20 7.36 3.69
N PHE A 175 5.53 7.25 3.77
CA PHE A 175 6.20 6.05 4.26
C PHE A 175 7.47 6.32 5.08
N SER A 176 8.13 7.48 4.97
CA SER A 176 9.33 7.79 5.76
C SER A 176 9.10 7.75 7.28
N GLY A 177 7.88 7.98 7.75
CA GLY A 177 7.53 7.87 9.17
C GLY A 177 7.62 6.46 9.74
N GLU A 178 7.65 5.42 8.92
CA GLU A 178 7.77 4.03 9.39
C GLU A 178 9.13 3.76 10.03
N PHE A 179 10.17 4.43 9.57
CA PHE A 179 11.54 4.24 10.04
C PHE A 179 11.80 4.75 11.46
N ILE A 180 10.94 5.61 12.00
CA ILE A 180 11.09 6.17 13.35
C ILE A 180 10.70 5.14 14.43
N PHE A 181 9.93 4.10 14.11
CA PHE A 181 9.25 3.22 15.07
C PHE A 181 9.87 1.82 15.26
N MET A 182 11.19 1.66 15.13
CA MET A 182 11.83 0.34 15.10
C MET A 182 12.02 -0.37 16.45
N ILE A 183 11.73 0.22 17.64
CA ILE A 183 12.21 -0.33 18.93
C ILE A 183 11.11 -0.51 19.99
N PHE A 184 10.05 -1.28 19.70
CA PHE A 184 8.97 -1.49 20.68
C PHE A 184 9.04 -2.77 21.54
N GLY A 185 9.81 -3.80 21.14
CA GLY A 185 9.83 -5.09 21.82
C GLY A 185 10.50 -5.10 23.18
N LEU A 186 11.46 -4.19 23.44
CA LEU A 186 12.24 -4.15 24.68
C LEU A 186 11.41 -3.81 25.93
N PRO A 187 10.52 -2.80 25.92
CA PRO A 187 9.63 -2.49 27.04
C PRO A 187 8.74 -3.67 27.42
N MET A 188 8.17 -4.38 26.45
CA MET A 188 7.31 -5.54 26.69
C MET A 188 8.06 -6.67 27.42
N TYR A 189 9.30 -6.95 27.03
CA TYR A 189 10.15 -7.92 27.70
C TYR A 189 10.41 -7.53 29.16
N ARG A 190 10.67 -6.25 29.44
CA ARG A 190 10.92 -5.76 30.82
C ARG A 190 9.70 -5.89 31.70
N CYS A 191 8.49 -5.73 31.17
CA CYS A 191 7.22 -5.87 31.88
C CYS A 191 6.75 -7.32 32.04
N ALA A 192 7.41 -8.31 31.42
CA ALA A 192 7.02 -9.70 31.49
C ALA A 192 7.24 -10.27 32.91
N LYS A 193 6.27 -11.10 33.37
CA LYS A 193 6.36 -11.80 34.66
C LYS A 193 7.61 -12.68 34.70
N PRO A 194 8.34 -12.75 35.85
CA PRO A 194 9.59 -13.48 35.97
C PRO A 194 9.52 -14.94 35.52
N GLU A 195 8.41 -15.64 35.85
CA GLU A 195 8.19 -17.06 35.54
C GLU A 195 8.08 -17.32 34.01
N LYS A 196 7.53 -16.36 33.26
CA LYS A 196 7.34 -16.48 31.80
C LYS A 196 8.32 -15.66 30.99
N LYS A 197 9.25 -14.98 31.67
CA LYS A 197 10.16 -14.01 31.04
C LYS A 197 11.07 -14.66 29.99
N LYS A 198 11.52 -15.88 30.24
CA LYS A 198 12.38 -16.62 29.29
C LYS A 198 11.61 -16.99 28.01
N GLN A 199 10.37 -17.47 28.15
CA GLN A 199 9.51 -17.84 27.01
C GLN A 199 9.05 -16.59 26.24
N ALA A 200 8.57 -15.57 26.94
CA ALA A 200 8.20 -14.28 26.35
C ALA A 200 9.40 -13.61 25.67
N GLY A 201 10.59 -13.72 26.25
CA GLY A 201 11.80 -13.14 25.70
C GLY A 201 12.18 -13.71 24.34
N GLY A 202 12.08 -15.01 24.15
CA GLY A 202 12.34 -15.64 22.85
C GLY A 202 11.35 -15.21 21.76
N LEU A 203 10.05 -15.18 22.10
CA LEU A 203 9.00 -14.74 21.18
C LEU A 203 9.14 -13.25 20.83
N LEU A 204 9.31 -12.40 21.84
CA LEU A 204 9.45 -10.95 21.63
C LEU A 204 10.74 -10.60 20.91
N LEU A 205 11.84 -11.32 21.16
CA LEU A 205 13.09 -11.10 20.44
C LEU A 205 12.94 -11.42 18.96
N SER A 206 12.34 -12.55 18.61
CA SER A 206 12.14 -12.92 17.21
C SER A 206 11.17 -11.94 16.49
N ALA A 207 10.07 -11.54 17.15
CA ALA A 207 9.14 -10.56 16.62
C ALA A 207 9.80 -9.18 16.44
N THR A 208 10.60 -8.73 17.43
CA THR A 208 11.34 -7.46 17.36
C THR A 208 12.39 -7.47 16.27
N LEU A 209 13.15 -8.56 16.11
CA LEU A 209 14.12 -8.69 15.04
C LEU A 209 13.44 -8.69 13.66
N ALA A 210 12.32 -9.39 13.51
CA ALA A 210 11.53 -9.34 12.30
C ALA A 210 11.06 -7.91 11.99
N CYS A 211 10.47 -7.21 12.97
CA CYS A 211 10.06 -5.82 12.83
C CYS A 211 11.23 -4.91 12.44
N MET A 212 12.37 -5.04 13.10
CA MET A 212 13.55 -4.21 12.82
C MET A 212 14.10 -4.46 11.42
N MET A 213 14.26 -5.71 11.03
CA MET A 213 14.90 -6.06 9.76
C MET A 213 13.99 -5.82 8.57
N THR A 214 12.73 -6.22 8.67
CA THR A 214 11.78 -6.19 7.54
C THR A 214 10.76 -5.06 7.60
N GLY A 215 10.55 -4.41 8.76
CA GLY A 215 9.50 -3.41 8.97
C GLY A 215 8.10 -3.99 9.17
N ILE A 216 7.93 -5.31 9.16
CA ILE A 216 6.65 -5.99 9.38
C ILE A 216 6.32 -5.94 10.87
N THR A 217 5.42 -5.04 11.28
CA THR A 217 5.12 -4.77 12.69
C THR A 217 4.00 -5.63 13.27
N GLU A 218 3.22 -6.29 12.43
CA GLU A 218 2.04 -7.06 12.80
C GLU A 218 2.31 -8.14 13.86
N PRO A 219 3.39 -8.94 13.79
CA PRO A 219 3.63 -9.96 14.81
C PRO A 219 3.79 -9.37 16.21
N LEU A 220 4.36 -8.18 16.31
CA LEU A 220 4.51 -7.49 17.57
C LEU A 220 3.19 -6.81 17.99
N GLU A 221 2.51 -6.13 17.09
CA GLU A 221 1.26 -5.42 17.35
C GLU A 221 0.14 -6.36 17.78
N PHE A 222 -0.03 -7.48 17.10
CA PHE A 222 -1.02 -8.50 17.49
C PHE A 222 -0.73 -9.13 18.86
N SER A 223 0.53 -9.16 19.31
CA SER A 223 0.88 -9.69 20.61
C SER A 223 0.29 -8.87 21.77
N PHE A 224 0.09 -7.56 21.60
CA PHE A 224 -0.46 -6.71 22.66
C PHE A 224 -1.84 -6.12 22.32
N LEU A 225 -2.27 -6.11 21.07
CA LEU A 225 -3.58 -5.59 20.65
C LEU A 225 -4.72 -6.19 21.48
N PHE A 226 -4.74 -7.52 21.60
CA PHE A 226 -5.81 -8.22 22.32
C PHE A 226 -5.65 -8.19 23.85
N VAL A 227 -4.43 -8.02 24.34
CA VAL A 227 -4.12 -8.01 25.79
C VAL A 227 -4.27 -6.61 26.38
N ALA A 228 -3.93 -5.59 25.62
CA ALA A 228 -3.93 -4.20 26.06
C ALA A 228 -4.39 -3.22 24.97
N PRO A 229 -5.70 -3.18 24.62
CA PRO A 229 -6.21 -2.32 23.54
C PRO A 229 -5.91 -0.84 23.73
N ALA A 230 -5.88 -0.37 24.99
CA ALA A 230 -5.52 1.01 25.31
C ALA A 230 -4.07 1.34 24.92
N LEU A 231 -3.15 0.38 25.09
CA LEU A 231 -1.76 0.55 24.68
C LEU A 231 -1.66 0.59 23.15
N PHE A 232 -2.48 -0.20 22.44
CA PHE A 232 -2.58 -0.13 21.00
C PHE A 232 -3.07 1.24 20.52
N ALA A 233 -4.09 1.82 21.16
CA ALA A 233 -4.56 3.16 20.81
C ALA A 233 -3.47 4.23 21.00
N VAL A 234 -2.70 4.16 22.07
CA VAL A 234 -1.54 5.05 22.29
C VAL A 234 -0.50 4.86 21.18
N GLN A 235 -0.18 3.61 20.83
CA GLN A 235 0.76 3.29 19.76
C GLN A 235 0.32 3.84 18.40
N VAL A 236 -0.97 3.77 18.07
CA VAL A 236 -1.56 4.33 16.85
C VAL A 236 -1.30 5.84 16.75
N VAL A 237 -1.53 6.57 17.86
CA VAL A 237 -1.29 8.04 17.91
C VAL A 237 0.19 8.35 17.79
N LEU A 238 1.05 7.62 18.50
CA LEU A 238 2.50 7.81 18.42
C LEU A 238 3.03 7.49 17.01
N ALA A 239 2.54 6.44 16.38
CA ALA A 239 2.92 6.11 15.00
C ALA A 239 2.48 7.21 14.02
N GLY A 240 1.26 7.74 14.17
CA GLY A 240 0.83 8.91 13.38
C GLY A 240 1.74 10.11 13.58
N SER A 241 2.14 10.39 14.82
CA SER A 241 3.08 11.49 15.12
C SER A 241 4.45 11.29 14.47
N ALA A 242 4.92 10.05 14.31
CA ALA A 242 6.17 9.75 13.62
C ALA A 242 6.12 10.16 12.13
N TYR A 243 5.00 9.94 11.44
CA TYR A 243 4.83 10.42 10.06
C TYR A 243 4.85 11.94 9.99
N MET A 244 4.19 12.62 10.93
CA MET A 244 4.22 14.08 11.01
C MET A 244 5.63 14.60 11.28
N ILE A 245 6.35 14.01 12.23
CA ILE A 245 7.73 14.39 12.55
C ILE A 245 8.66 14.17 11.36
N ALA A 246 8.56 13.03 10.69
CA ALA A 246 9.33 12.75 9.48
C ALA A 246 9.09 13.80 8.39
N HIS A 247 7.84 14.23 8.21
CA HIS A 247 7.47 15.26 7.25
C HIS A 247 8.01 16.64 7.66
N ILE A 248 7.91 17.03 8.95
CA ILE A 248 8.45 18.30 9.46
C ILE A 248 9.97 18.37 9.27
N LEU A 249 10.67 17.27 9.51
CA LEU A 249 12.11 17.17 9.38
C LEU A 249 12.57 16.90 7.94
N ASN A 250 11.65 16.83 6.97
CA ASN A 250 11.93 16.52 5.57
C ASN A 250 12.73 15.22 5.38
N ILE A 251 12.45 14.21 6.20
CA ILE A 251 13.11 12.90 6.09
C ILE A 251 12.64 12.21 4.81
N ALA A 252 13.58 11.93 3.92
CA ALA A 252 13.32 11.27 2.64
C ALA A 252 14.04 9.92 2.60
N VAL A 253 13.39 8.86 3.06
CA VAL A 253 13.89 7.49 2.99
C VAL A 253 13.04 6.69 2.03
N GLY A 254 13.65 6.00 1.09
CA GLY A 254 12.97 5.12 0.15
C GLY A 254 12.41 3.88 0.82
N LEU A 255 11.37 3.31 0.24
CA LEU A 255 10.71 2.10 0.74
C LEU A 255 10.39 1.17 -0.42
N THR A 256 10.95 -0.04 -0.35
CA THR A 256 10.70 -1.07 -1.37
C THR A 256 9.60 -2.03 -0.96
N PHE A 257 9.67 -2.57 0.25
CA PHE A 257 8.72 -3.57 0.72
C PHE A 257 8.01 -3.14 2.01
N SER A 258 8.78 -2.80 3.04
CA SER A 258 8.23 -2.44 4.34
C SER A 258 9.31 -1.68 5.10
N GLY A 259 8.97 -0.60 5.82
CA GLY A 259 9.88 0.33 6.47
C GLY A 259 10.81 -0.26 7.54
N GLY A 260 11.65 -1.23 7.16
CA GLY A 260 12.60 -1.90 8.02
C GLY A 260 14.02 -1.35 7.93
N PHE A 261 14.93 -1.90 8.74
CA PHE A 261 16.33 -1.52 8.77
C PHE A 261 17.01 -1.71 7.40
N LEU A 262 16.59 -2.71 6.63
CA LEU A 262 17.16 -2.96 5.30
C LEU A 262 16.90 -1.78 4.37
N ASP A 263 15.66 -1.30 4.30
CA ASP A 263 15.31 -0.15 3.47
C ASP A 263 15.98 1.15 3.99
N LEU A 264 16.00 1.36 5.30
CA LEU A 264 16.73 2.49 5.91
C LEU A 264 18.21 2.46 5.56
N PHE A 265 18.86 1.31 5.62
CA PHE A 265 20.27 1.17 5.30
C PHE A 265 20.55 1.44 3.82
N LEU A 266 19.77 0.81 2.93
CA LEU A 266 19.99 0.91 1.49
C LEU A 266 19.60 2.30 0.93
N PHE A 267 18.45 2.84 1.36
CA PHE A 267 17.85 4.04 0.76
C PHE A 267 17.87 5.28 1.67
N GLY A 268 18.35 5.14 2.88
CA GLY A 268 18.61 6.25 3.79
C GLY A 268 20.11 6.46 3.97
N ILE A 269 20.80 5.51 4.59
CA ILE A 269 22.21 5.66 4.99
C ILE A 269 23.15 5.64 3.78
N LEU A 270 23.05 4.63 2.91
CA LEU A 270 23.95 4.52 1.76
C LEU A 270 23.72 5.60 0.70
N GLN A 271 22.52 6.12 0.59
CA GLN A 271 22.18 7.20 -0.35
C GLN A 271 22.49 8.60 0.20
N GLY A 272 23.00 8.69 1.43
CA GLY A 272 23.29 10.00 2.06
C GLY A 272 22.06 10.80 2.46
N ASN A 273 20.87 10.22 2.40
CA ASN A 273 19.59 10.87 2.74
C ASN A 273 19.19 10.71 4.23
N CYS A 274 20.11 10.30 5.07
CA CYS A 274 19.85 10.20 6.50
C CYS A 274 19.95 11.58 7.15
N LEU A 275 19.07 11.86 8.11
CA LEU A 275 18.96 13.07 8.94
C LEU A 275 20.29 13.61 9.52
N LEU A 276 21.36 12.85 9.45
CA LEU A 276 22.68 13.22 9.97
C LEU A 276 23.46 14.20 9.07
N TYR A 277 22.94 14.54 7.88
CA TYR A 277 23.66 15.37 6.90
C TYR A 277 22.87 16.57 6.36
N THR A 278 21.71 16.91 6.95
CA THR A 278 20.99 18.17 6.64
C THR A 278 21.22 19.24 7.67
#